data_f6e650c4dc52655a18c50aee312287c1
#
_entry.id   f6e650c4dc52655a18c50aee312287c1
#
_cell.length_a   1.000
_cell.length_b   1.000
_cell.length_c   1.000
_cell.angle_alpha   90.00
_cell.angle_beta   90.00
_cell.angle_gamma   90.00
#
_symmetry.space_group_name_H-M   'P 1'
#
loop_
_entity.id
_entity.type
_entity.pdbx_description
1 polymer ?
#
loop_
_entity_poly.entity_id
_entity_poly.type
_entity_poly.pdbx_seq_one_letter_code
_entity_poly.pdbx_strand_id
1 'polypeptide(L)'
;IAAMRTLEGKIPGLRVVPLKSVYPQGGEKVLIYHLTGQKVPEGKLPLDVGCIVCNCTTVAALAQYIQTGMPLVRKCVTVDGSAVRTPGNFWVPIGTPMSFVFGEAGGFSEPPQKLLYGGPMMGIAVPDAEQPILKNTNAILAFGAKEAHAPPMTACIHCGRCVNHCPFGLRSTDIAAAFRAGDGAALERLHVSVCMECGCCA
;
A
#
# COMPACT_ATOMS: atom_id res chain seq x y z
N ILE A 1 13.14 -5.29 -13.45
CA ILE A 1 14.12 -6.28 -12.96
C ILE A 1 15.33 -6.32 -13.90
N ALA A 2 15.16 -6.53 -15.23
CA ALA A 2 16.27 -6.63 -16.18
C ALA A 2 17.24 -5.42 -16.09
N ALA A 3 16.71 -4.20 -16.16
CA ALA A 3 17.51 -2.97 -16.03
C ALA A 3 18.26 -2.87 -14.69
N MET A 4 17.65 -3.31 -13.59
CA MET A 4 18.33 -3.29 -12.27
C MET A 4 19.46 -4.32 -12.20
N ARG A 5 19.28 -5.49 -12.81
CA ARG A 5 20.34 -6.53 -12.85
C ARG A 5 21.59 -6.10 -13.58
N THR A 6 21.52 -5.15 -14.51
CA THR A 6 22.72 -4.62 -15.18
C THR A 6 23.65 -3.84 -14.25
N LEU A 7 23.17 -3.51 -13.05
CA LEU A 7 23.93 -2.80 -12.02
C LEU A 7 24.57 -3.75 -11.00
N GLU A 8 24.14 -5.02 -10.96
CA GLU A 8 24.79 -6.03 -10.12
C GLU A 8 26.25 -6.20 -10.54
N GLY A 9 27.15 -6.26 -9.58
CA GLY A 9 28.59 -6.29 -9.82
C GLY A 9 29.23 -4.93 -10.13
N LYS A 10 28.45 -3.91 -10.53
CA LYS A 10 28.96 -2.54 -10.70
C LYS A 10 28.86 -1.70 -9.43
N ILE A 11 27.91 -2.04 -8.56
CA ILE A 11 27.69 -1.36 -7.28
C ILE A 11 27.98 -2.38 -6.17
N PRO A 12 29.01 -2.15 -5.32
CA PRO A 12 29.32 -3.05 -4.23
C PRO A 12 28.13 -3.28 -3.30
N GLY A 13 27.83 -4.55 -3.01
CA GLY A 13 26.74 -4.94 -2.12
C GLY A 13 25.33 -4.91 -2.74
N LEU A 14 25.16 -4.43 -3.98
CA LEU A 14 23.86 -4.45 -4.64
C LEU A 14 23.49 -5.89 -5.04
N ARG A 15 22.29 -6.32 -4.60
CA ARG A 15 21.65 -7.58 -5.03
C ARG A 15 20.24 -7.29 -5.52
N VAL A 16 19.86 -7.84 -6.66
CA VAL A 16 18.53 -7.75 -7.22
C VAL A 16 17.79 -9.08 -7.05
N VAL A 17 16.89 -9.14 -6.10
CA VAL A 17 16.14 -10.36 -5.79
C VAL A 17 14.73 -10.27 -6.35
N PRO A 18 14.38 -11.05 -7.38
CA PRO A 18 13.02 -11.11 -7.88
C PRO A 18 12.12 -11.87 -6.89
N LEU A 19 11.04 -11.25 -6.49
CA LEU A 19 10.00 -11.87 -5.65
C LEU A 19 8.76 -12.15 -6.49
N LYS A 20 7.92 -13.08 -6.01
CA LYS A 20 6.63 -13.36 -6.66
C LYS A 20 5.72 -12.13 -6.56
N SER A 21 5.01 -11.82 -7.66
CA SER A 21 4.02 -10.75 -7.70
C SER A 21 2.71 -11.26 -7.08
N VAL A 22 2.66 -11.29 -5.76
CA VAL A 22 1.47 -11.67 -4.96
C VAL A 22 1.27 -10.65 -3.85
N TYR A 23 0.03 -10.36 -3.53
CA TYR A 23 -0.29 -9.47 -2.42
C TYR A 23 -0.30 -10.25 -1.10
N PRO A 24 0.24 -9.73 0.03
CA PRO A 24 0.85 -8.41 0.26
C PRO A 24 2.41 -8.44 0.25
N GLN A 25 3.03 -9.04 -0.76
CA GLN A 25 4.50 -9.21 -0.87
C GLN A 25 5.29 -7.91 -0.64
N GLY A 26 4.71 -6.74 -1.02
CA GLY A 26 5.32 -5.43 -0.81
C GLY A 26 5.27 -4.90 0.63
N GLY A 27 4.58 -5.58 1.53
CA GLY A 27 4.54 -5.19 2.94
C GLY A 27 5.90 -5.31 3.61
N GLU A 28 6.28 -4.30 4.39
CA GLU A 28 7.63 -4.14 4.95
C GLU A 28 8.12 -5.40 5.71
N LYS A 29 7.34 -5.90 6.66
CA LYS A 29 7.67 -7.10 7.44
C LYS A 29 7.73 -8.37 6.58
N VAL A 30 6.88 -8.44 5.55
CA VAL A 30 6.83 -9.56 4.59
C VAL A 30 8.08 -9.55 3.71
N LEU A 31 8.48 -8.38 3.19
CA LEU A 31 9.71 -8.21 2.42
C LEU A 31 10.94 -8.64 3.22
N ILE A 32 11.08 -8.16 4.45
CA ILE A 32 12.20 -8.49 5.32
C ILE A 32 12.30 -10.00 5.50
N TYR A 33 11.18 -10.66 5.82
CA TYR A 33 11.17 -12.10 6.02
C TYR A 33 11.59 -12.87 4.75
N HIS A 34 11.05 -12.51 3.58
CA HIS A 34 11.38 -13.19 2.34
C HIS A 34 12.83 -12.96 1.87
N LEU A 35 13.43 -11.82 2.20
CA LEU A 35 14.77 -11.49 1.77
C LEU A 35 15.85 -11.96 2.75
N THR A 36 15.55 -11.98 4.04
CA THR A 36 16.55 -12.22 5.10
C THR A 36 16.26 -13.45 5.96
N GLY A 37 15.04 -13.98 5.92
CA GLY A 37 14.57 -15.02 6.84
C GLY A 37 14.27 -14.52 8.26
N GLN A 38 14.52 -13.23 8.55
CA GLN A 38 14.30 -12.65 9.87
C GLN A 38 12.86 -12.19 10.04
N LYS A 39 12.29 -12.43 11.21
CA LYS A 39 10.98 -11.94 11.61
C LYS A 39 11.14 -10.67 12.45
N VAL A 40 10.49 -9.59 12.07
CA VAL A 40 10.39 -8.40 12.90
C VAL A 40 9.48 -8.72 14.09
N PRO A 41 9.96 -8.65 15.34
CA PRO A 41 9.16 -8.98 16.51
C PRO A 41 7.94 -8.06 16.67
N GLU A 42 6.96 -8.50 17.46
CA GLU A 42 5.80 -7.70 17.81
C GLU A 42 6.21 -6.41 18.50
N GLY A 43 5.58 -5.28 18.13
CA GLY A 43 5.92 -3.96 18.67
C GLY A 43 7.28 -3.40 18.25
N LYS A 44 8.05 -4.13 17.42
CA LYS A 44 9.37 -3.70 16.95
C LYS A 44 9.33 -3.18 15.51
N LEU A 45 10.38 -2.45 15.14
CA LEU A 45 10.60 -1.87 13.83
C LEU A 45 11.57 -2.71 12.99
N PRO A 46 11.60 -2.57 11.67
CA PRO A 46 12.61 -3.17 10.81
C PRO A 46 14.05 -2.93 11.26
N LEU A 47 14.33 -1.76 11.82
CA LEU A 47 15.64 -1.39 12.33
C LEU A 47 16.11 -2.32 13.46
N ASP A 48 15.21 -2.85 14.27
CA ASP A 48 15.55 -3.78 15.36
C ASP A 48 16.12 -5.13 14.83
N VAL A 49 15.88 -5.43 13.55
CA VAL A 49 16.47 -6.58 12.86
C VAL A 49 17.52 -6.15 11.80
N GLY A 50 18.06 -4.93 11.93
CA GLY A 50 19.09 -4.40 11.06
C GLY A 50 18.63 -4.09 9.63
N CYS A 51 17.34 -3.86 9.41
CA CYS A 51 16.77 -3.61 8.10
C CYS A 51 16.19 -2.20 8.00
N ILE A 52 16.32 -1.59 6.82
CA ILE A 52 15.59 -0.38 6.42
C ILE A 52 14.90 -0.67 5.11
N VAL A 53 13.60 -0.43 5.04
CA VAL A 53 12.79 -0.60 3.82
C VAL A 53 12.43 0.76 3.27
N CYS A 54 12.82 1.02 2.03
CA CYS A 54 12.53 2.27 1.34
C CYS A 54 11.84 2.01 0.00
N ASN A 55 10.84 2.82 -0.32
CA ASN A 55 10.26 2.82 -1.64
C ASN A 55 11.30 3.30 -2.67
N CYS A 56 11.33 2.71 -3.87
CA CYS A 56 12.28 3.07 -4.92
C CYS A 56 12.19 4.55 -5.34
N THR A 57 10.99 5.15 -5.32
CA THR A 57 10.81 6.58 -5.60
C THR A 57 11.43 7.46 -4.50
N THR A 58 11.41 7.00 -3.24
CA THR A 58 12.07 7.70 -2.13
C THR A 58 13.59 7.68 -2.30
N VAL A 59 14.15 6.53 -2.67
CA VAL A 59 15.60 6.41 -2.93
C VAL A 59 16.01 7.30 -4.11
N ALA A 60 15.24 7.30 -5.20
CA ALA A 60 15.48 8.16 -6.36
C ALA A 60 15.41 9.66 -6.00
N ALA A 61 14.42 10.06 -5.21
CA ALA A 61 14.27 11.45 -4.76
C ALA A 61 15.44 11.89 -3.86
N LEU A 62 15.90 10.99 -2.96
CA LEU A 62 17.07 11.25 -2.13
C LEU A 62 18.34 11.43 -2.96
N ALA A 63 18.55 10.57 -3.95
CA ALA A 63 19.69 10.70 -4.87
C ALA A 63 19.64 12.03 -5.66
N GLN A 64 18.46 12.42 -6.13
CA GLN A 64 18.28 13.72 -6.80
C GLN A 64 18.55 14.88 -5.85
N TYR A 65 18.08 14.81 -4.61
CA TYR A 65 18.34 15.84 -3.60
C TYR A 65 19.85 16.04 -3.33
N ILE A 66 20.58 14.93 -3.17
CA ILE A 66 22.03 14.98 -2.94
C ILE A 66 22.76 15.65 -4.13
N GLN A 67 22.30 15.39 -5.35
CA GLN A 67 22.93 15.94 -6.56
C GLN A 67 22.58 17.41 -6.83
N THR A 68 21.36 17.82 -6.53
CA THR A 68 20.81 19.11 -7.00
C THR A 68 20.43 20.07 -5.89
N GLY A 69 20.33 19.62 -4.63
CA GLY A 69 19.76 20.39 -3.52
C GLY A 69 18.23 20.58 -3.61
N MET A 70 17.57 20.06 -4.66
CA MET A 70 16.12 20.21 -4.85
C MET A 70 15.36 19.21 -4.00
N PRO A 71 14.51 19.64 -3.04
CA PRO A 71 13.72 18.76 -2.22
C PRO A 71 12.61 18.05 -3.03
N LEU A 72 11.94 17.07 -2.41
CA LEU A 72 10.80 16.38 -3.01
C LEU A 72 9.60 17.34 -3.15
N VAL A 73 9.46 17.97 -4.30
CA VAL A 73 8.36 18.90 -4.63
C VAL A 73 7.39 18.34 -5.67
N ARG A 74 7.73 17.21 -6.30
CA ARG A 74 6.86 16.50 -7.26
C ARG A 74 7.02 15.01 -7.10
N LYS A 75 5.99 14.29 -7.49
CA LYS A 75 5.92 12.84 -7.32
C LYS A 75 5.32 12.17 -8.55
N CYS A 76 5.79 10.96 -8.85
CA CYS A 76 5.12 10.10 -9.81
C CYS A 76 3.93 9.44 -9.11
N VAL A 77 2.72 9.68 -9.60
CA VAL A 77 1.46 9.17 -9.05
C VAL A 77 0.80 8.30 -10.10
N THR A 78 0.40 7.10 -9.72
CA THR A 78 -0.41 6.23 -10.56
C THR A 78 -1.87 6.69 -10.49
N VAL A 79 -2.49 6.88 -11.65
CA VAL A 79 -3.90 7.21 -11.80
C VAL A 79 -4.58 6.03 -12.46
N ASP A 80 -5.57 5.42 -11.79
CA ASP A 80 -6.22 4.20 -12.28
C ASP A 80 -7.64 4.07 -11.71
N GLY A 81 -8.33 3.01 -12.10
CA GLY A 81 -9.69 2.69 -11.67
C GLY A 81 -10.68 2.67 -12.82
N SER A 82 -11.78 1.94 -12.66
CA SER A 82 -12.74 1.71 -13.73
C SER A 82 -13.42 2.97 -14.28
N ALA A 83 -13.48 4.03 -13.47
CA ALA A 83 -14.04 5.31 -13.90
C ALA A 83 -13.02 6.22 -14.61
N VAL A 84 -11.71 5.91 -14.60
CA VAL A 84 -10.68 6.73 -15.25
C VAL A 84 -10.63 6.43 -16.75
N ARG A 85 -10.63 7.48 -17.58
CA ARG A 85 -10.64 7.32 -19.03
C ARG A 85 -9.29 6.82 -19.58
N THR A 86 -8.18 7.40 -19.10
CA THR A 86 -6.83 7.11 -19.59
C THR A 86 -5.89 6.86 -18.40
N PRO A 87 -5.90 5.63 -17.85
CA PRO A 87 -5.00 5.27 -16.74
C PRO A 87 -3.53 5.45 -17.11
N GLY A 88 -2.71 5.86 -16.12
CA GLY A 88 -1.28 6.08 -16.36
C GLY A 88 -0.51 6.54 -15.12
N ASN A 89 0.76 6.87 -15.35
CA ASN A 89 1.63 7.42 -14.32
C ASN A 89 1.96 8.87 -14.66
N PHE A 90 1.71 9.78 -13.73
CA PHE A 90 1.85 11.22 -13.92
C PHE A 90 2.84 11.81 -12.94
N TRP A 91 3.74 12.69 -13.43
CA TRP A 91 4.57 13.52 -12.57
C TRP A 91 3.79 14.74 -12.12
N VAL A 92 3.46 14.78 -10.84
CA VAL A 92 2.55 15.77 -10.26
C VAL A 92 3.26 16.57 -9.16
N PRO A 93 3.19 17.91 -9.15
CA PRO A 93 3.59 18.71 -8.01
C PRO A 93 2.80 18.31 -6.76
N ILE A 94 3.48 18.27 -5.61
CA ILE A 94 2.80 18.04 -4.31
C ILE A 94 1.89 19.24 -4.05
N GLY A 95 0.67 18.99 -3.59
CA GLY A 95 -0.36 20.00 -3.37
C GLY A 95 -1.36 20.16 -4.53
N THR A 96 -1.11 19.52 -5.69
CA THR A 96 -2.06 19.56 -6.82
C THR A 96 -3.35 18.81 -6.42
N PRO A 97 -4.54 19.38 -6.66
CA PRO A 97 -5.81 18.66 -6.43
C PRO A 97 -5.93 17.39 -7.28
N MET A 98 -6.55 16.34 -6.75
CA MET A 98 -6.79 15.10 -7.51
C MET A 98 -7.66 15.35 -8.74
N SER A 99 -8.62 16.30 -8.67
CA SER A 99 -9.47 16.70 -9.79
C SER A 99 -8.67 17.13 -11.02
N PHE A 100 -7.61 17.92 -10.81
CA PHE A 100 -6.72 18.32 -11.87
C PHE A 100 -5.98 17.11 -12.47
N VAL A 101 -5.47 16.21 -11.63
CA VAL A 101 -4.73 15.02 -12.08
C VAL A 101 -5.64 14.06 -12.85
N PHE A 102 -6.87 13.86 -12.41
CA PHE A 102 -7.88 13.09 -13.16
C PHE A 102 -8.21 13.77 -14.49
N GLY A 103 -8.27 15.11 -14.54
CA GLY A 103 -8.45 15.88 -15.77
C GLY A 103 -7.34 15.58 -16.79
N GLU A 104 -6.07 15.61 -16.37
CA GLU A 104 -4.91 15.26 -17.21
C GLU A 104 -4.95 13.80 -17.69
N ALA A 105 -5.57 12.90 -16.92
CA ALA A 105 -5.85 11.52 -17.31
C ALA A 105 -7.08 11.37 -18.25
N GLY A 106 -7.52 12.48 -18.88
CA GLY A 106 -8.66 12.48 -19.80
C GLY A 106 -10.03 12.52 -19.11
N GLY A 107 -10.08 12.74 -17.79
CA GLY A 107 -11.30 12.76 -17.00
C GLY A 107 -11.85 11.38 -16.73
N PHE A 108 -13.15 11.36 -16.42
CA PHE A 108 -13.87 10.14 -16.10
C PHE A 108 -14.66 9.62 -17.31
N SER A 109 -14.73 8.29 -17.46
CA SER A 109 -15.57 7.59 -18.43
C SER A 109 -17.03 7.49 -17.94
N GLU A 110 -17.21 7.46 -16.62
CA GLU A 110 -18.50 7.48 -15.89
C GLU A 110 -18.34 8.26 -14.57
N PRO A 111 -19.38 8.74 -13.93
CA PRO A 111 -19.30 9.41 -12.64
C PRO A 111 -18.66 8.49 -11.59
N PRO A 112 -17.57 8.88 -10.94
CA PRO A 112 -16.94 8.06 -9.93
C PRO A 112 -17.83 7.96 -8.69
N GLN A 113 -17.95 6.75 -8.15
CA GLN A 113 -18.69 6.45 -6.92
C GLN A 113 -17.80 6.26 -5.72
N LYS A 114 -16.49 6.02 -5.95
CA LYS A 114 -15.50 5.90 -4.90
C LYS A 114 -14.16 6.44 -5.38
N LEU A 115 -13.56 7.30 -4.58
CA LEU A 115 -12.22 7.84 -4.79
C LEU A 115 -11.31 7.36 -3.67
N LEU A 116 -10.08 6.94 -4.01
CA LEU A 116 -9.11 6.47 -3.03
C LEU A 116 -7.76 7.17 -3.18
N TYR A 117 -7.13 7.48 -2.05
CA TYR A 117 -5.68 7.64 -1.96
C TYR A 117 -5.03 6.27 -1.76
N GLY A 118 -4.05 5.92 -2.59
CA GLY A 118 -3.32 4.65 -2.49
C GLY A 118 -3.94 3.53 -3.29
N GLY A 119 -3.59 2.29 -2.93
CA GLY A 119 -4.04 1.09 -3.61
C GLY A 119 -5.44 0.63 -3.19
N PRO A 120 -6.05 -0.31 -3.92
CA PRO A 120 -7.42 -0.75 -3.65
C PRO A 120 -7.59 -1.49 -2.32
N MET A 121 -6.51 -2.05 -1.75
CA MET A 121 -6.56 -2.84 -0.52
C MET A 121 -6.32 -2.00 0.74
N MET A 122 -5.39 -1.05 0.70
CA MET A 122 -4.98 -0.22 1.85
C MET A 122 -5.26 1.27 1.63
N GLY A 123 -5.87 1.63 0.51
CA GLY A 123 -6.18 3.02 0.18
C GLY A 123 -7.25 3.60 1.11
N ILE A 124 -7.18 4.91 1.30
CA ILE A 124 -8.13 5.67 2.12
C ILE A 124 -9.16 6.29 1.20
N ALA A 125 -10.45 6.02 1.45
CA ALA A 125 -11.54 6.66 0.72
C ALA A 125 -11.62 8.15 1.06
N VAL A 126 -11.79 8.98 0.03
CA VAL A 126 -11.95 10.43 0.17
C VAL A 126 -13.32 10.88 -0.32
N PRO A 127 -13.87 11.97 0.26
CA PRO A 127 -15.23 12.41 -0.07
C PRO A 127 -15.35 13.05 -1.46
N ASP A 128 -14.26 13.66 -1.94
CA ASP A 128 -14.23 14.39 -3.20
C ASP A 128 -12.82 14.39 -3.82
N ALA A 129 -12.71 14.91 -5.03
CA ALA A 129 -11.44 15.00 -5.77
C ALA A 129 -10.66 16.30 -5.51
N GLU A 130 -11.11 17.18 -4.62
CA GLU A 130 -10.41 18.43 -4.29
C GLU A 130 -9.26 18.22 -3.30
N GLN A 131 -9.11 17.01 -2.81
CA GLN A 131 -8.01 16.63 -1.92
C GLN A 131 -6.66 16.75 -2.65
N PRO A 132 -5.62 17.33 -2.01
CA PRO A 132 -4.32 17.54 -2.66
C PRO A 132 -3.48 16.26 -2.70
N ILE A 133 -2.64 16.14 -3.71
CA ILE A 133 -1.57 15.12 -3.76
C ILE A 133 -0.57 15.38 -2.64
N LEU A 134 -0.32 14.39 -1.81
CA LEU A 134 0.59 14.46 -0.67
C LEU A 134 1.92 13.73 -0.96
N LYS A 135 2.93 13.94 -0.09
CA LYS A 135 4.23 13.26 -0.21
C LYS A 135 4.12 11.72 -0.22
N ASN A 136 3.18 11.17 0.50
CA ASN A 136 2.94 9.74 0.61
C ASN A 136 1.92 9.19 -0.42
N THR A 137 1.31 10.03 -1.27
CA THR A 137 0.37 9.59 -2.31
C THR A 137 1.14 8.90 -3.44
N ASN A 138 1.03 7.59 -3.54
CA ASN A 138 1.63 6.80 -4.63
C ASN A 138 0.64 6.50 -5.75
N ALA A 139 -0.65 6.51 -5.45
CA ALA A 139 -1.73 6.30 -6.40
C ALA A 139 -2.98 7.09 -6.00
N ILE A 140 -3.80 7.41 -6.98
CA ILE A 140 -5.19 7.86 -6.82
C ILE A 140 -6.06 7.00 -7.72
N LEU A 141 -7.16 6.49 -7.16
CA LEU A 141 -8.05 5.58 -7.89
C LEU A 141 -9.46 6.14 -7.91
N ALA A 142 -10.15 5.95 -9.04
CA ALA A 142 -11.56 6.28 -9.20
C ALA A 142 -12.32 5.07 -9.70
N PHE A 143 -13.28 4.61 -8.91
CA PHE A 143 -14.11 3.45 -9.26
C PHE A 143 -15.54 3.88 -9.61
N GLY A 144 -16.07 3.28 -10.67
CA GLY A 144 -17.46 3.38 -11.07
C GLY A 144 -18.40 2.57 -10.17
N ALA A 145 -19.69 2.61 -10.49
CA ALA A 145 -20.74 2.01 -9.66
C ALA A 145 -20.52 0.51 -9.40
N LYS A 146 -20.02 -0.22 -10.36
CA LYS A 146 -19.82 -1.67 -10.26
C LYS A 146 -18.77 -2.04 -9.21
N GLU A 147 -17.59 -1.42 -9.26
CA GLU A 147 -16.45 -1.71 -8.37
C GLU A 147 -16.57 -0.97 -7.04
N ALA A 148 -17.31 0.12 -6.98
CA ALA A 148 -17.58 0.85 -5.74
C ALA A 148 -18.59 0.16 -4.84
N HIS A 149 -19.38 -0.79 -5.38
CA HIS A 149 -20.40 -1.51 -4.62
C HIS A 149 -19.78 -2.35 -3.49
N ALA A 150 -20.19 -2.08 -2.27
CA ALA A 150 -19.86 -2.91 -1.12
C ALA A 150 -20.99 -3.93 -0.90
N PRO A 151 -20.68 -5.24 -0.84
CA PRO A 151 -21.69 -6.24 -0.54
C PRO A 151 -22.24 -6.03 0.88
N PRO A 152 -23.50 -6.43 1.16
CA PRO A 152 -24.05 -6.35 2.50
C PRO A 152 -23.27 -7.22 3.47
N MET A 153 -23.13 -6.74 4.70
CA MET A 153 -22.52 -7.56 5.76
C MET A 153 -23.39 -8.78 6.06
N THR A 154 -22.77 -9.95 6.12
CA THR A 154 -23.42 -11.22 6.42
C THR A 154 -22.81 -11.86 7.65
N ALA A 155 -23.54 -12.82 8.27
CA ALA A 155 -22.99 -13.60 9.36
C ALA A 155 -21.77 -14.41 8.92
N CYS A 156 -20.79 -14.57 9.81
CA CYS A 156 -19.61 -15.36 9.54
C CYS A 156 -19.98 -16.85 9.41
N ILE A 157 -19.58 -17.48 8.30
CA ILE A 157 -19.77 -18.91 8.05
C ILE A 157 -18.61 -19.78 8.57
N HIS A 158 -17.65 -19.20 9.27
CA HIS A 158 -16.47 -19.87 9.84
C HIS A 158 -15.62 -20.66 8.83
N CYS A 159 -15.52 -20.22 7.57
CA CYS A 159 -14.76 -20.92 6.53
C CYS A 159 -13.22 -20.82 6.68
N GLY A 160 -12.70 -19.97 7.57
CA GLY A 160 -11.26 -19.83 7.85
C GLY A 160 -10.45 -19.11 6.77
N ARG A 161 -11.05 -18.64 5.67
CA ARG A 161 -10.32 -17.98 4.57
C ARG A 161 -9.52 -16.77 5.04
N CYS A 162 -10.10 -15.91 5.89
CA CYS A 162 -9.43 -14.73 6.44
C CYS A 162 -8.17 -15.08 7.24
N VAL A 163 -8.19 -16.18 8.00
CA VAL A 163 -7.03 -16.66 8.75
C VAL A 163 -5.96 -17.22 7.81
N ASN A 164 -6.37 -18.02 6.83
CA ASN A 164 -5.46 -18.66 5.87
C ASN A 164 -4.79 -17.65 4.91
N HIS A 165 -5.43 -16.52 4.63
CA HIS A 165 -4.86 -15.45 3.79
C HIS A 165 -4.04 -14.44 4.59
N CYS A 166 -4.08 -14.49 5.92
CA CYS A 166 -3.28 -13.59 6.74
C CYS A 166 -1.79 -13.98 6.66
N PRO A 167 -0.88 -13.09 6.23
CA PRO A 167 0.55 -13.39 6.14
C PRO A 167 1.21 -13.68 7.49
N PHE A 168 0.54 -13.30 8.59
CA PHE A 168 1.00 -13.54 9.96
C PHE A 168 0.20 -14.63 10.70
N GLY A 169 -0.78 -15.25 10.04
CA GLY A 169 -1.62 -16.27 10.65
C GLY A 169 -2.54 -15.78 11.77
N LEU A 170 -2.88 -14.48 11.76
CA LEU A 170 -3.73 -13.89 12.79
C LEU A 170 -5.17 -14.42 12.69
N ARG A 171 -5.80 -14.63 13.83
CA ARG A 171 -7.19 -15.08 13.94
C ARG A 171 -8.15 -13.89 13.80
N SER A 172 -8.34 -13.40 12.58
CA SER A 172 -9.06 -12.16 12.28
C SER A 172 -10.49 -12.13 12.84
N THR A 173 -11.20 -13.26 12.84
CA THR A 173 -12.56 -13.39 13.41
C THR A 173 -12.57 -13.20 14.92
N ASP A 174 -11.59 -13.77 15.62
CA ASP A 174 -11.49 -13.67 17.07
C ASP A 174 -11.05 -12.26 17.50
N ILE A 175 -10.13 -11.65 16.74
CA ILE A 175 -9.75 -10.24 16.92
C ILE A 175 -10.96 -9.34 16.76
N ALA A 176 -11.77 -9.54 15.71
CA ALA A 176 -13.00 -8.78 15.51
C ALA A 176 -14.04 -8.99 16.63
N ALA A 177 -14.14 -10.20 17.19
CA ALA A 177 -15.03 -10.51 18.31
C ALA A 177 -14.53 -9.83 19.60
N ALA A 178 -13.23 -9.92 19.91
CA ALA A 178 -12.62 -9.29 21.08
C ALA A 178 -12.74 -7.74 21.01
N PHE A 179 -12.53 -7.17 19.82
CA PHE A 179 -12.69 -5.73 19.61
C PHE A 179 -14.14 -5.28 19.89
N ARG A 180 -15.14 -5.98 19.36
CA ARG A 180 -16.55 -5.66 19.61
C ARG A 180 -16.95 -5.80 21.06
N ALA A 181 -16.32 -6.74 21.80
CA ALA A 181 -16.52 -6.93 23.22
C ALA A 181 -15.76 -5.92 24.11
N GLY A 182 -14.88 -5.09 23.55
CA GLY A 182 -14.02 -4.20 24.30
C GLY A 182 -12.96 -4.91 25.13
N ASP A 183 -12.64 -6.18 24.80
CA ASP A 183 -11.69 -7.00 25.57
C ASP A 183 -10.25 -6.75 25.08
N GLY A 184 -9.61 -5.74 25.66
CA GLY A 184 -8.22 -5.37 25.37
C GLY A 184 -7.24 -6.50 25.68
N ALA A 185 -7.45 -7.23 26.79
CA ALA A 185 -6.58 -8.35 27.16
C ALA A 185 -6.66 -9.51 26.15
N ALA A 186 -7.84 -9.78 25.60
CA ALA A 186 -7.98 -10.74 24.52
C ALA A 186 -7.27 -10.26 23.23
N LEU A 187 -7.34 -8.99 22.90
CA LEU A 187 -6.63 -8.43 21.73
C LEU A 187 -5.11 -8.59 21.86
N GLU A 188 -4.55 -8.36 23.04
CA GLU A 188 -3.13 -8.62 23.31
C GLU A 188 -2.78 -10.10 23.15
N ARG A 189 -3.55 -11.02 23.74
CA ARG A 189 -3.34 -12.46 23.59
C ARG A 189 -3.46 -12.94 22.14
N LEU A 190 -4.23 -12.26 21.33
CA LEU A 190 -4.40 -12.52 19.89
C LEU A 190 -3.34 -11.83 19.04
N HIS A 191 -2.37 -11.16 19.64
CA HIS A 191 -1.26 -10.48 18.97
C HIS A 191 -1.73 -9.48 17.90
N VAL A 192 -2.78 -8.69 18.18
CA VAL A 192 -3.36 -7.76 17.22
C VAL A 192 -2.34 -6.74 16.70
N SER A 193 -1.35 -6.34 17.51
CA SER A 193 -0.28 -5.39 17.16
C SER A 193 0.71 -5.92 16.10
N VAL A 194 0.67 -7.22 15.78
CA VAL A 194 1.41 -7.77 14.62
C VAL A 194 0.75 -7.39 13.30
N CYS A 195 -0.55 -7.05 13.31
CA CYS A 195 -1.32 -6.73 12.11
C CYS A 195 -0.68 -5.55 11.35
N MET A 196 -0.50 -5.72 10.04
CA MET A 196 -0.01 -4.66 9.13
C MET A 196 -1.13 -4.00 8.33
N GLU A 197 -2.39 -4.26 8.66
CA GLU A 197 -3.59 -3.66 8.06
C GLU A 197 -3.68 -3.84 6.53
N CYS A 198 -3.17 -4.96 6.01
CA CYS A 198 -3.11 -5.22 4.56
C CYS A 198 -4.47 -5.47 3.89
N GLY A 199 -5.54 -5.72 4.64
CA GLY A 199 -6.87 -6.00 4.09
C GLY A 199 -7.09 -7.42 3.53
N CYS A 200 -6.11 -8.33 3.60
CA CYS A 200 -6.27 -9.70 3.09
C CYS A 200 -7.37 -10.52 3.74
N CYS A 201 -7.84 -10.09 4.91
CA CYS A 201 -8.91 -10.75 5.67
C CYS A 201 -10.29 -10.10 5.49
N ALA A 202 -10.38 -9.00 4.74
CA ALA A 202 -11.62 -8.24 4.50
C ALA A 202 -12.43 -8.84 3.35
#